data_ad91978b04cd296f162cc4128eb52be4
#
_entry.id   ad91978b04cd296f162cc4128eb52be4
#
_cell.length_a   1.000
_cell.length_b   1.000
_cell.length_c   1.000
_cell.angle_alpha   90.00
_cell.angle_beta   90.00
_cell.angle_gamma   90.00
#
_symmetry.space_group_name_H-M   'P 1'
#
loop_
_entity.id
_entity.type
_entity.pdbx_description
1 polymer ?
#
loop_
_entity_poly.entity_id
_entity_poly.type
_entity_poly.pdbx_seq_one_letter_code
_entity_poly.pdbx_strand_id
1 'polypeptide(L)'
;ELQAISLNGGYASHGHAVVSNAGSKFNYLYPYNATKFDATTVYTTAPVAGAMRGYGIPQVIFALESHMDDIARSLGLDPIEFRLKNLVQQGYVDPLTGIRVDSCGIRECIARGKELIGWDEEKAQGKGDTATAERELPQLKKEQTGTRRRGLGMACFSYTSGIHPEGLEIAGARIVLNQDGSVQLQIGATEIGQGSDTVLA
;
A
#
# COMPACT_ATOMS: atom_id res chain seq x y z
N GLU A 1 1.76 15.31 -9.08
CA GLU A 1 0.36 15.34 -9.54
C GLU A 1 -0.13 13.93 -9.82
N LEU A 2 -1.35 13.63 -9.38
CA LEU A 2 -2.03 12.36 -9.66
C LEU A 2 -3.43 12.67 -10.20
N GLN A 3 -3.78 12.04 -11.31
CA GLN A 3 -5.12 12.09 -11.89
C GLN A 3 -5.76 10.72 -11.83
N ALA A 4 -7.02 10.64 -11.41
CA ALA A 4 -7.73 9.38 -11.28
C ALA A 4 -9.14 9.45 -11.90
N ILE A 5 -9.53 8.40 -12.60
CA ILE A 5 -10.92 8.18 -13.03
C ILE A 5 -11.42 6.91 -12.34
N SER A 6 -12.45 7.05 -11.53
CA SER A 6 -13.05 5.95 -10.79
C SER A 6 -14.40 5.56 -11.40
N LEU A 7 -14.56 4.27 -11.68
CA LEU A 7 -15.82 3.72 -12.19
C LEU A 7 -16.71 3.31 -11.01
N ASN A 8 -17.87 3.95 -10.88
CA ASN A 8 -18.79 3.74 -9.76
C ASN A 8 -19.85 2.67 -10.01
N GLY A 9 -19.97 2.20 -11.24
CA GLY A 9 -21.06 1.31 -11.63
C GLY A 9 -22.40 2.05 -11.82
N GLY A 10 -23.51 1.32 -11.76
CA GLY A 10 -24.84 1.87 -12.07
C GLY A 10 -25.45 2.73 -10.97
N TYR A 11 -24.97 2.65 -9.74
CA TYR A 11 -25.55 3.34 -8.58
C TYR A 11 -24.48 3.97 -7.71
N ALA A 12 -24.78 5.12 -7.14
CA ALA A 12 -23.94 5.73 -6.13
C ALA A 12 -23.98 4.92 -4.82
N SER A 13 -22.86 4.37 -4.41
CA SER A 13 -22.64 3.79 -3.10
C SER A 13 -21.44 4.49 -2.47
N HIS A 14 -20.36 3.79 -2.24
CA HIS A 14 -19.12 4.34 -1.68
C HIS A 14 -18.03 4.64 -2.72
N GLY A 15 -18.31 4.50 -4.01
CA GLY A 15 -17.30 4.62 -5.07
C GLY A 15 -16.58 5.98 -5.08
N HIS A 16 -17.31 7.08 -4.88
CA HIS A 16 -16.72 8.41 -4.77
C HIS A 16 -15.85 8.60 -3.51
N ALA A 17 -16.25 8.01 -2.38
CA ALA A 17 -15.48 8.09 -1.15
C ALA A 17 -14.20 7.26 -1.23
N VAL A 18 -14.20 6.16 -1.98
CA VAL A 18 -13.00 5.34 -2.22
C VAL A 18 -11.91 6.14 -2.91
N VAL A 19 -12.24 6.87 -3.97
CA VAL A 19 -11.25 7.67 -4.70
C VAL A 19 -10.82 8.91 -3.90
N SER A 20 -11.71 9.50 -3.12
CA SER A 20 -11.40 10.61 -2.21
C SER A 20 -10.40 10.16 -1.13
N ASN A 21 -10.63 9.01 -0.50
CA ASN A 21 -9.71 8.43 0.47
C ASN A 21 -8.34 8.14 -0.15
N ALA A 22 -8.30 7.61 -1.37
CA ALA A 22 -7.07 7.40 -2.11
C ALA A 22 -6.28 8.69 -2.26
N GLY A 23 -6.93 9.76 -2.69
CA GLY A 23 -6.30 11.08 -2.91
C GLY A 23 -5.79 11.76 -1.66
N SER A 24 -6.44 11.55 -0.52
CA SER A 24 -6.02 12.14 0.75
C SER A 24 -4.80 11.47 1.38
N LYS A 25 -4.41 10.27 0.92
CA LYS A 25 -3.42 9.43 1.62
C LYS A 25 -2.29 8.87 0.75
N PHE A 26 -2.33 9.09 -0.58
CA PHE A 26 -1.37 8.46 -1.49
C PHE A 26 0.09 8.89 -1.25
N ASN A 27 0.30 10.05 -0.67
CA ASN A 27 1.60 10.69 -0.53
C ASN A 27 2.20 10.63 0.88
N TYR A 28 1.61 9.88 1.81
CA TYR A 28 2.12 9.81 3.19
C TYR A 28 3.54 9.23 3.32
N LEU A 29 3.96 8.41 2.37
CA LEU A 29 5.30 7.80 2.40
C LEU A 29 6.40 8.74 1.92
N TYR A 30 6.09 9.67 1.04
CA TYR A 30 7.08 10.51 0.39
C TYR A 30 6.76 11.99 0.63
N PRO A 31 7.52 12.69 1.48
CA PRO A 31 7.37 14.12 1.70
C PRO A 31 7.40 14.91 0.39
N TYR A 32 6.60 15.93 0.30
CA TYR A 32 6.43 16.73 -0.90
C TYR A 32 6.35 18.22 -0.57
N ASN A 33 6.75 19.07 -1.53
CA ASN A 33 6.59 20.51 -1.43
C ASN A 33 5.25 20.99 -1.97
N ALA A 34 4.70 20.29 -2.95
CA ALA A 34 3.39 20.54 -3.53
C ALA A 34 2.76 19.25 -4.02
N THR A 35 1.47 19.13 -3.83
CA THR A 35 0.70 17.98 -4.31
C THR A 35 -0.55 18.46 -5.02
N LYS A 36 -0.99 17.71 -6.02
CA LYS A 36 -2.25 17.90 -6.71
C LYS A 36 -2.87 16.54 -6.99
N PHE A 37 -4.13 16.41 -6.61
CA PHE A 37 -4.92 15.22 -6.87
C PHE A 37 -6.23 15.63 -7.52
N ASP A 38 -6.44 15.19 -8.76
CA ASP A 38 -7.69 15.40 -9.50
C ASP A 38 -8.35 14.05 -9.72
N ALA A 39 -9.57 13.90 -9.26
CA ALA A 39 -10.32 12.66 -9.44
C ALA A 39 -11.73 12.92 -9.97
N THR A 40 -12.15 12.06 -10.89
CA THR A 40 -13.51 12.04 -11.42
C THR A 40 -14.11 10.66 -11.20
N THR A 41 -15.28 10.62 -10.55
CA THR A 41 -16.05 9.39 -10.42
C THR A 41 -17.17 9.41 -11.46
N VAL A 42 -17.24 8.34 -12.25
CA VAL A 42 -18.21 8.22 -13.34
C VAL A 42 -19.15 7.04 -13.15
N TYR A 43 -20.41 7.20 -13.52
CA TYR A 43 -21.36 6.10 -13.59
C TYR A 43 -21.07 5.24 -14.82
N THR A 44 -21.34 3.95 -14.70
CA THR A 44 -21.18 2.98 -15.79
C THR A 44 -22.27 1.94 -15.72
N THR A 45 -22.37 1.10 -16.75
CA THR A 45 -23.29 -0.05 -16.78
C THR A 45 -22.76 -1.28 -16.02
N ALA A 46 -21.61 -1.16 -15.39
CA ALA A 46 -21.02 -2.22 -14.56
C ALA A 46 -21.76 -2.35 -13.20
N PRO A 47 -21.59 -3.44 -12.48
CA PRO A 47 -22.04 -3.55 -11.09
C PRO A 47 -21.55 -2.39 -10.24
N VAL A 48 -22.30 -2.06 -9.18
CA VAL A 48 -21.95 -0.96 -8.28
C VAL A 48 -20.58 -1.20 -7.62
N ALA A 49 -19.73 -0.18 -7.65
CA ALA A 49 -18.49 -0.18 -6.92
C ALA A 49 -18.71 0.20 -5.44
N GLY A 50 -17.85 -0.29 -4.56
CA GLY A 50 -17.95 -0.04 -3.13
C GLY A 50 -16.64 -0.24 -2.40
N ALA A 51 -16.73 -0.30 -1.07
CA ALA A 51 -15.60 -0.51 -0.21
C ALA A 51 -14.98 -1.90 -0.40
N MET A 52 -13.68 -1.93 -0.56
CA MET A 52 -12.84 -3.12 -0.54
C MET A 52 -11.64 -2.85 0.38
N ARG A 53 -11.13 -3.87 1.03
CA ARG A 53 -9.99 -3.75 1.95
C ARG A 53 -8.88 -2.90 1.36
N GLY A 54 -8.48 -1.83 2.09
CA GLY A 54 -7.57 -0.80 1.61
C GLY A 54 -8.24 0.44 1.01
N TYR A 55 -9.52 0.40 0.67
CA TYR A 55 -10.41 1.52 0.36
C TYR A 55 -9.80 2.59 -0.56
N GLY A 56 -9.27 2.18 -1.71
CA GLY A 56 -8.65 3.04 -2.72
C GLY A 56 -7.13 3.18 -2.61
N ILE A 57 -6.55 2.93 -1.47
CA ILE A 57 -5.09 3.02 -1.28
C ILE A 57 -4.32 2.02 -2.17
N PRO A 58 -4.72 0.73 -2.30
CA PRO A 58 -3.97 -0.19 -3.15
C PRO A 58 -3.83 0.29 -4.59
N GLN A 59 -4.87 0.91 -5.15
CA GLN A 59 -4.88 1.39 -6.53
C GLN A 59 -3.89 2.54 -6.74
N VAL A 60 -3.92 3.53 -5.85
CA VAL A 60 -3.03 4.71 -5.98
C VAL A 60 -1.60 4.38 -5.59
N ILE A 61 -1.39 3.50 -4.62
CA ILE A 61 -0.04 3.05 -4.24
C ILE A 61 0.59 2.22 -5.36
N PHE A 62 -0.19 1.37 -6.03
CA PHE A 62 0.32 0.67 -7.21
C PHE A 62 0.83 1.65 -8.27
N ALA A 63 0.06 2.68 -8.59
CA ALA A 63 0.46 3.70 -9.55
C ALA A 63 1.68 4.49 -9.06
N LEU A 64 1.69 4.92 -7.79
CA LEU A 64 2.79 5.66 -7.20
C LEU A 64 4.08 4.85 -7.17
N GLU A 65 4.05 3.63 -6.67
CA GLU A 65 5.22 2.78 -6.53
C GLU A 65 5.79 2.33 -7.88
N SER A 66 4.92 2.08 -8.87
CA SER A 66 5.36 1.85 -10.25
C SER A 66 6.05 3.07 -10.83
N HIS A 67 5.52 4.27 -10.57
CA HIS A 67 6.12 5.52 -11.02
C HIS A 67 7.46 5.80 -10.30
N MET A 68 7.58 5.45 -9.02
CA MET A 68 8.87 5.53 -8.30
C MET A 68 9.93 4.63 -8.92
N ASP A 69 9.55 3.43 -9.36
CA ASP A 69 10.46 2.54 -10.09
C ASP A 69 10.88 3.13 -11.45
N ASP A 70 9.95 3.71 -12.18
CA ASP A 70 10.24 4.34 -13.48
C ASP A 70 11.18 5.54 -13.34
N ILE A 71 10.97 6.37 -12.31
CA ILE A 71 11.87 7.50 -12.01
C ILE A 71 13.25 6.98 -11.63
N ALA A 72 13.33 6.03 -10.70
CA ALA A 72 14.61 5.46 -10.28
C ALA A 72 15.39 4.90 -11.48
N ARG A 73 14.70 4.16 -12.34
CA ARG A 73 15.27 3.58 -13.56
C ARG A 73 15.75 4.67 -14.54
N SER A 74 14.97 5.72 -14.74
CA SER A 74 15.35 6.85 -15.63
C SER A 74 16.57 7.63 -15.12
N LEU A 75 16.80 7.62 -13.82
CA LEU A 75 17.95 8.26 -13.17
C LEU A 75 19.16 7.32 -13.03
N GLY A 76 19.05 6.06 -13.45
CA GLY A 76 20.08 5.05 -13.24
C GLY A 76 20.30 4.68 -11.77
N LEU A 77 19.30 4.89 -10.92
CA LEU A 77 19.36 4.60 -9.49
C LEU A 77 18.70 3.26 -9.18
N ASP A 78 19.17 2.64 -8.11
CA ASP A 78 18.49 1.51 -7.53
C ASP A 78 17.10 1.91 -6.98
N PRO A 79 16.03 1.18 -7.30
CA PRO A 79 14.69 1.52 -6.85
C PRO A 79 14.55 1.57 -5.32
N ILE A 80 15.25 0.73 -4.58
CA ILE A 80 15.23 0.74 -3.12
C ILE A 80 16.01 1.93 -2.57
N GLU A 81 17.20 2.20 -3.10
CA GLU A 81 18.01 3.36 -2.71
C GLU A 81 17.28 4.68 -3.02
N PHE A 82 16.59 4.74 -4.15
CA PHE A 82 15.77 5.89 -4.51
C PHE A 82 14.64 6.11 -3.49
N ARG A 83 13.94 5.05 -3.08
CA ARG A 83 12.92 5.13 -2.02
C ARG A 83 13.52 5.58 -0.70
N LEU A 84 14.62 4.97 -0.25
CA LEU A 84 15.29 5.32 1.01
C LEU A 84 15.70 6.79 1.10
N LYS A 85 16.04 7.42 -0.04
CA LYS A 85 16.35 8.86 -0.10
C LYS A 85 15.13 9.74 0.06
N ASN A 86 13.95 9.27 -0.35
CA ASN A 86 12.73 10.06 -0.44
C ASN A 86 11.71 9.72 0.66
N LEU A 87 11.91 8.65 1.42
CA LEU A 87 10.97 8.22 2.45
C LEU A 87 10.82 9.23 3.59
N VAL A 88 9.58 9.32 4.04
CA VAL A 88 9.21 10.02 5.27
C VAL A 88 10.07 9.59 6.45
N GLN A 89 10.31 10.51 7.36
CA GLN A 89 11.07 10.27 8.59
C GLN A 89 10.21 10.59 9.80
N GLN A 90 10.57 10.01 10.93
CA GLN A 90 9.96 10.36 12.21
C GLN A 90 10.06 11.87 12.45
N GLY A 91 8.98 12.47 12.93
CA GLY A 91 8.87 13.91 13.18
C GLY A 91 8.33 14.72 11.99
N TYR A 92 8.22 14.12 10.80
CA TYR A 92 7.59 14.79 9.67
C TYR A 92 6.13 15.15 9.99
N VAL A 93 5.71 16.33 9.59
CA VAL A 93 4.33 16.79 9.69
C VAL A 93 3.80 16.98 8.27
N ASP A 94 2.73 16.26 7.94
CA ASP A 94 2.09 16.40 6.64
C ASP A 94 1.47 17.79 6.51
N PRO A 95 1.85 18.59 5.52
CA PRO A 95 1.40 19.98 5.41
C PRO A 95 -0.08 20.11 5.03
N LEU A 96 -0.69 19.05 4.47
CA LEU A 96 -2.09 19.07 4.07
C LEU A 96 -3.02 18.71 5.24
N THR A 97 -2.65 17.71 6.01
CA THR A 97 -3.49 17.16 7.09
C THR A 97 -3.07 17.58 8.48
N GLY A 98 -1.84 18.09 8.65
CA GLY A 98 -1.25 18.38 9.95
C GLY A 98 -0.87 17.12 10.76
N ILE A 99 -1.01 15.93 10.19
CA ILE A 99 -0.67 14.68 10.87
C ILE A 99 0.84 14.58 11.00
N ARG A 100 1.29 14.32 12.23
CA ARG A 100 2.69 14.07 12.56
C ARG A 100 3.01 12.58 12.54
N VAL A 101 4.15 12.23 12.00
CA VAL A 101 4.69 10.88 12.03
C VAL A 101 5.49 10.69 13.32
N ASP A 102 4.86 10.15 14.35
CA ASP A 102 5.51 9.97 15.66
C ASP A 102 6.37 8.70 15.73
N SER A 103 6.10 7.71 14.90
CA SER A 103 6.87 6.48 14.78
C SER A 103 6.93 6.02 13.32
N CYS A 104 8.08 5.56 12.85
CA CYS A 104 8.26 5.13 11.47
C CYS A 104 9.34 4.05 11.37
N GLY A 105 8.92 2.79 11.24
CA GLY A 105 9.79 1.61 11.06
C GLY A 105 9.99 1.18 9.60
N ILE A 106 9.59 1.99 8.62
CA ILE A 106 9.61 1.60 7.21
C ILE A 106 11.03 1.29 6.69
N ARG A 107 12.05 1.99 7.20
CA ARG A 107 13.44 1.74 6.80
C ARG A 107 13.94 0.38 7.25
N GLU A 108 13.59 -0.03 8.46
CA GLU A 108 13.90 -1.36 8.99
C GLU A 108 13.14 -2.45 8.21
N CYS A 109 11.88 -2.20 7.86
CA CYS A 109 11.09 -3.11 7.02
C CYS A 109 11.76 -3.30 5.65
N ILE A 110 12.24 -2.22 5.02
CA ILE A 110 12.95 -2.28 3.75
C ILE A 110 14.27 -3.05 3.89
N ALA A 111 15.07 -2.75 4.92
CA ALA A 111 16.33 -3.44 5.15
C ALA A 111 16.12 -4.95 5.33
N ARG A 112 15.13 -5.33 6.12
CA ARG A 112 14.79 -6.73 6.32
C ARG A 112 14.22 -7.38 5.07
N GLY A 113 13.38 -6.66 4.33
CA GLY A 113 12.85 -7.12 3.04
C GLY A 113 13.95 -7.37 2.01
N LYS A 114 14.92 -6.46 1.88
CA LYS A 114 16.10 -6.62 1.01
C LYS A 114 16.87 -7.91 1.31
N GLU A 115 17.14 -8.14 2.59
CA GLU A 115 17.84 -9.34 3.05
C GLU A 115 17.06 -10.62 2.70
N LEU A 116 15.77 -10.65 3.03
CA LEU A 116 14.92 -11.84 2.84
C LEU A 116 14.74 -12.24 1.37
N ILE A 117 14.71 -11.28 0.46
CA ILE A 117 14.57 -11.56 -0.98
C ILE A 117 15.91 -11.66 -1.72
N GLY A 118 17.05 -11.47 -1.03
CA GLY A 118 18.39 -11.52 -1.64
C GLY A 118 18.65 -10.40 -2.65
N TRP A 119 18.12 -9.19 -2.41
CA TRP A 119 18.18 -8.08 -3.37
C TRP A 119 19.61 -7.70 -3.80
N ASP A 120 20.54 -7.62 -2.86
CA ASP A 120 21.93 -7.21 -3.12
C ASP A 120 22.75 -8.35 -3.77
N GLU A 121 22.45 -9.60 -3.45
CA GLU A 121 23.09 -10.78 -4.06
C GLU A 121 22.77 -10.87 -5.54
N GLU A 122 21.55 -10.59 -5.90
CA GLU A 122 21.09 -10.57 -7.29
C GLU A 122 21.73 -9.45 -8.11
N LYS A 123 21.97 -8.29 -7.50
CA LYS A 123 22.73 -7.20 -8.14
C LYS A 123 24.18 -7.55 -8.37
N ALA A 124 24.82 -8.20 -7.41
CA ALA A 124 26.22 -8.59 -7.51
C ALA A 124 26.46 -9.60 -8.63
N GLN A 125 25.48 -10.42 -8.98
CA GLN A 125 25.54 -11.41 -10.06
C GLN A 125 25.17 -10.85 -11.44
N GLY A 126 24.51 -9.70 -11.50
CA GLY A 126 24.12 -9.03 -12.75
C GLY A 126 25.11 -7.95 -13.14
N LYS A 127 26.00 -8.22 -14.08
CA LYS A 127 26.85 -7.18 -14.70
C LYS A 127 25.96 -6.10 -15.35
N GLY A 128 26.00 -4.92 -14.74
CA GLY A 128 25.59 -3.61 -15.20
C GLY A 128 24.83 -3.51 -16.51
N ASP A 129 23.53 -3.41 -16.43
CA ASP A 129 22.80 -2.39 -17.16
C ASP A 129 21.38 -2.28 -16.57
N THR A 130 21.06 -1.10 -16.05
CA THR A 130 19.78 -0.82 -15.40
C THR A 130 18.65 -0.52 -16.40
N ALA A 131 18.92 -0.68 -17.67
CA ALA A 131 18.09 -0.11 -18.72
C ALA A 131 17.00 -1.02 -19.31
N THR A 132 16.93 -2.30 -18.94
CA THR A 132 15.93 -3.18 -19.53
C THR A 132 15.19 -4.02 -18.49
N ALA A 133 13.89 -4.09 -18.64
CA ALA A 133 12.97 -4.95 -17.88
C ALA A 133 13.24 -6.47 -18.07
N GLU A 134 14.36 -6.82 -18.70
CA GLU A 134 14.79 -8.17 -19.05
C GLU A 134 15.90 -8.73 -18.15
N ARG A 135 16.09 -8.17 -16.95
CA ARG A 135 17.05 -8.76 -16.01
C ARG A 135 16.55 -10.12 -15.55
N GLU A 136 16.95 -11.11 -16.27
CA GLU A 136 16.87 -12.50 -15.84
C GLU A 136 17.85 -12.71 -14.68
N LEU A 137 17.34 -12.96 -13.49
CA LEU A 137 18.13 -13.36 -12.34
C LEU A 137 18.81 -14.70 -12.62
N PRO A 138 20.13 -14.89 -12.37
CA PRO A 138 20.83 -16.13 -12.69
C PRO A 138 20.22 -17.39 -12.07
N GLN A 139 19.67 -17.26 -10.86
CA GLN A 139 18.94 -18.34 -10.19
C GLN A 139 17.61 -18.64 -10.89
N LEU A 140 17.02 -17.66 -11.54
CA LEU A 140 15.77 -17.79 -12.29
C LEU A 140 15.99 -18.36 -13.69
N LYS A 141 17.19 -18.25 -14.25
CA LYS A 141 17.53 -18.84 -15.56
C LYS A 141 17.41 -20.35 -15.57
N LYS A 142 17.68 -21.03 -14.43
CA LYS A 142 17.53 -22.48 -14.31
C LYS A 142 16.07 -22.95 -14.30
N GLU A 143 15.14 -22.07 -13.91
CA GLU A 143 13.73 -22.39 -13.79
C GLU A 143 12.87 -21.83 -14.95
N GLN A 144 13.48 -21.11 -15.87
CA GLN A 144 12.75 -20.50 -16.99
C GLN A 144 12.53 -21.52 -18.12
N THR A 145 11.60 -22.42 -17.91
CA THR A 145 11.11 -23.30 -18.96
C THR A 145 9.80 -22.77 -19.53
N GLY A 146 9.74 -22.62 -20.85
CA GLY A 146 8.52 -22.16 -21.54
C GLY A 146 8.25 -20.66 -21.42
N THR A 147 7.01 -20.29 -21.15
CA THR A 147 6.52 -18.90 -21.12
C THR A 147 6.60 -18.24 -19.73
N ARG A 148 7.00 -18.96 -18.69
CA ARG A 148 7.08 -18.42 -17.33
C ARG A 148 8.28 -17.50 -17.17
N ARG A 149 8.06 -16.36 -16.50
CA ARG A 149 9.10 -15.40 -16.12
C ARG A 149 8.95 -15.09 -14.63
N ARG A 150 10.09 -14.84 -13.96
CA ARG A 150 10.14 -14.41 -12.57
C ARG A 150 10.92 -13.11 -12.49
N GLY A 151 10.60 -12.27 -11.53
CA GLY A 151 11.30 -11.03 -11.24
C GLY A 151 11.22 -10.70 -9.77
N LEU A 152 12.12 -9.85 -9.28
CA LEU A 152 12.06 -9.25 -7.95
C LEU A 152 11.51 -7.84 -8.04
N GLY A 153 10.72 -7.49 -7.05
CA GLY A 153 10.21 -6.14 -6.87
C GLY A 153 9.97 -5.85 -5.40
N MET A 154 10.03 -4.58 -5.04
CA MET A 154 9.69 -4.10 -3.71
C MET A 154 8.82 -2.85 -3.86
N ALA A 155 7.74 -2.82 -3.11
CA ALA A 155 6.86 -1.67 -3.00
C ALA A 155 6.63 -1.35 -1.51
N CYS A 156 6.46 -0.07 -1.22
CA CYS A 156 6.12 0.40 0.11
C CYS A 156 4.68 0.90 0.13
N PHE A 157 4.02 0.79 1.26
CA PHE A 157 2.70 1.38 1.42
C PHE A 157 2.51 1.90 2.84
N SER A 158 1.57 2.81 2.99
CA SER A 158 1.08 3.28 4.28
C SER A 158 -0.44 3.29 4.28
N TYR A 159 -1.00 3.15 5.46
CA TYR A 159 -2.43 3.30 5.67
C TYR A 159 -2.67 3.90 7.06
N THR A 160 -3.69 4.73 7.18
CA THR A 160 -4.11 5.27 8.47
C THR A 160 -5.08 4.31 9.15
N SER A 161 -4.91 4.10 10.45
CA SER A 161 -5.93 3.49 11.28
C SER A 161 -6.95 4.56 11.67
N GLY A 162 -8.24 4.17 11.68
CA GLY A 162 -9.31 5.07 12.05
C GLY A 162 -9.83 5.97 10.93
N ILE A 163 -10.87 6.76 11.23
CA ILE A 163 -11.54 7.69 10.30
C ILE A 163 -11.15 9.13 10.66
N HIS A 164 -9.88 9.38 10.84
CA HIS A 164 -9.41 10.74 11.14
C HIS A 164 -9.48 11.64 9.88
N PRO A 165 -9.96 12.88 9.97
CA PRO A 165 -10.49 13.57 11.17
C PRO A 165 -12.02 13.43 11.34
N GLU A 166 -12.71 12.64 10.55
CA GLU A 166 -14.14 12.75 10.26
C GLU A 166 -15.04 11.92 11.18
N GLY A 167 -14.52 11.07 12.05
CA GLY A 167 -15.35 10.14 12.79
C GLY A 167 -14.98 9.93 14.23
N LEU A 168 -16.01 9.62 15.03
CA LEU A 168 -15.85 9.03 16.35
C LEU A 168 -15.64 7.52 16.18
N GLU A 169 -14.50 7.05 16.60
CA GLU A 169 -14.18 5.63 16.61
C GLU A 169 -14.62 5.03 17.94
N ILE A 170 -15.69 4.24 17.91
CA ILE A 170 -16.22 3.58 19.09
C ILE A 170 -16.13 2.07 18.88
N ALA A 171 -15.44 1.40 19.80
CA ALA A 171 -15.40 -0.04 19.87
C ALA A 171 -16.11 -0.55 21.13
N GLY A 172 -16.78 -1.70 21.02
CA GLY A 172 -17.42 -2.36 22.13
C GLY A 172 -17.10 -3.84 22.11
N ALA A 173 -16.98 -4.43 23.32
CA ALA A 173 -16.84 -5.85 23.49
C ALA A 173 -17.77 -6.34 24.60
N ARG A 174 -18.36 -7.52 24.42
CA ARG A 174 -19.14 -8.23 25.41
C ARG A 174 -18.66 -9.67 25.50
N ILE A 175 -18.40 -10.12 26.72
CA ILE A 175 -18.01 -11.49 27.01
C ILE A 175 -19.16 -12.19 27.69
N VAL A 176 -19.55 -13.33 27.19
CA VAL A 176 -20.59 -14.19 27.79
C VAL A 176 -19.94 -15.52 28.18
N LEU A 177 -20.01 -15.84 29.44
CA LEU A 177 -19.62 -17.15 29.97
C LEU A 177 -20.83 -18.08 29.97
N ASN A 178 -20.74 -19.20 29.29
CA ASN A 178 -21.79 -20.21 29.24
C ASN A 178 -21.66 -21.22 30.37
N GLN A 179 -22.74 -21.95 30.63
CA GLN A 179 -22.79 -22.93 31.75
C GLN A 179 -21.84 -24.10 31.58
N ASP A 180 -21.47 -24.42 30.35
CA ASP A 180 -20.50 -25.47 29.99
C ASP A 180 -19.03 -25.00 30.12
N GLY A 181 -18.80 -23.77 30.56
CA GLY A 181 -17.48 -23.16 30.68
C GLY A 181 -16.95 -22.55 29.40
N SER A 182 -17.67 -22.61 28.28
CA SER A 182 -17.26 -21.92 27.05
C SER A 182 -17.48 -20.41 27.16
N VAL A 183 -16.69 -19.65 26.42
CA VAL A 183 -16.73 -18.19 26.37
C VAL A 183 -17.11 -17.74 24.98
N GLN A 184 -18.07 -16.83 24.89
CA GLN A 184 -18.43 -16.15 23.65
C GLN A 184 -17.96 -14.70 23.73
N LEU A 185 -17.12 -14.30 22.79
CA LEU A 185 -16.73 -12.90 22.60
C LEU A 185 -17.56 -12.27 21.48
N GLN A 186 -18.30 -11.22 21.82
CA GLN A 186 -19.05 -10.40 20.87
C GLN A 186 -18.34 -9.05 20.75
N ILE A 187 -17.91 -8.72 19.52
CA ILE A 187 -17.11 -7.53 19.24
C ILE A 187 -17.65 -6.79 18.01
N GLY A 188 -17.39 -5.48 17.94
CA GLY A 188 -17.73 -4.64 16.80
C GLY A 188 -16.72 -4.70 15.63
N ALA A 189 -15.59 -5.40 15.79
CA ALA A 189 -14.60 -5.53 14.72
C ALA A 189 -15.11 -6.48 13.63
N THR A 190 -15.20 -5.98 12.41
CA THR A 190 -15.62 -6.77 11.25
C THR A 190 -14.43 -7.50 10.64
N GLU A 191 -14.55 -8.80 10.38
CA GLU A 191 -13.54 -9.58 9.67
C GLU A 191 -13.62 -9.29 8.16
N ILE A 192 -12.52 -8.83 7.58
CA ILE A 192 -12.37 -8.56 6.14
C ILE A 192 -11.09 -9.21 5.58
N GLY A 193 -10.61 -10.28 6.22
CA GLY A 193 -9.37 -10.97 5.86
C GLY A 193 -8.14 -10.51 6.65
N GLN A 194 -8.29 -9.65 7.68
CA GLN A 194 -7.18 -9.20 8.52
C GLN A 194 -6.92 -10.12 9.72
N GLY A 195 -7.77 -11.11 9.97
CA GLY A 195 -7.59 -12.08 11.05
C GLY A 195 -8.12 -11.61 12.41
N SER A 196 -9.13 -10.75 12.45
CA SER A 196 -9.72 -10.25 13.71
C SER A 196 -10.26 -11.37 14.58
N ASP A 197 -10.89 -12.38 13.99
CA ASP A 197 -11.44 -13.53 14.72
C ASP A 197 -10.37 -14.35 15.46
N THR A 198 -9.13 -14.33 14.95
CA THR A 198 -7.99 -15.02 15.56
C THR A 198 -7.27 -14.15 16.61
N VAL A 199 -7.10 -12.87 16.28
CA VAL A 199 -6.30 -11.95 17.10
C VAL A 199 -7.06 -11.52 18.36
N LEU A 200 -8.41 -11.47 18.28
CA LEU A 200 -9.26 -10.98 19.37
C LEU A 200 -9.87 -12.11 20.22
N ALA A 201 -9.73 -13.36 19.81
CA ALA A 201 -10.13 -14.55 20.57
C ALA A 201 -9.06 -14.98 21.63
#